data_bf0751604d94788b7e9904c86171c340
#
_entry.id   bf0751604d94788b7e9904c86171c340
#
_cell.length_a   1.000
_cell.length_b   1.000
_cell.length_c   1.000
_cell.angle_alpha   90.00
_cell.angle_beta   90.00
_cell.angle_gamma   90.00
#
_symmetry.space_group_name_H-M   'P 1'
#
loop_
_entity.id
_entity.type
_entity.pdbx_description
1 polymer ?
#
loop_
_entity_poly.entity_id
_entity_poly.type
_entity_poly.pdbx_seq_one_letter_code
_entity_poly.pdbx_strand_id
1 'polypeptide(L)'
;GILGELIRAGFRILESACGPCIGMGFAPNSEGITLRTFNRNFKGRSGTADASVYLVSPETAAASAITGYITDASTLTDIETYVPQGTSMLSGKAEKLDSENIKKFATDDGMLIAPLSVEESAKVEIIRGPNIKECPACPEMKDNLKLPVLLKANDNVSTDDIMPAGAKVLP
;
A
#
# COMPACT_ATOMS: atom_id res chain seq x y z
N GLY A 1 -19.86 8.07 9.62
CA GLY A 1 -19.49 7.18 8.51
C GLY A 1 -18.48 6.13 8.97
N ILE A 2 -18.15 5.15 8.14
CA ILE A 2 -17.29 3.97 8.48
C ILE A 2 -15.95 4.39 9.11
N LEU A 3 -15.29 5.39 8.57
CA LEU A 3 -14.03 5.90 9.12
C LEU A 3 -14.17 6.36 10.59
N GLY A 4 -15.26 7.04 10.91
CA GLY A 4 -15.54 7.47 12.28
C GLY A 4 -15.75 6.29 13.24
N GLU A 5 -16.37 5.21 12.78
CA GLU A 5 -16.56 4.00 13.59
C GLU A 5 -15.23 3.28 13.83
N LEU A 6 -14.38 3.18 12.79
CA LEU A 6 -13.05 2.59 12.94
C LEU A 6 -12.20 3.37 13.97
N ILE A 7 -12.23 4.71 13.91
CA ILE A 7 -11.51 5.55 14.88
C ILE A 7 -12.05 5.35 16.31
N ARG A 8 -13.39 5.30 16.49
CA ARG A 8 -13.99 5.05 17.80
C ARG A 8 -13.65 3.66 18.34
N ALA A 9 -13.53 2.66 17.47
CA ALA A 9 -13.08 1.32 17.82
C ALA A 9 -11.58 1.21 18.13
N GLY A 10 -10.83 2.32 18.04
CA GLY A 10 -9.40 2.35 18.34
C GLY A 10 -8.49 2.00 17.17
N PHE A 11 -9.01 1.93 15.95
CA PHE A 11 -8.18 1.73 14.77
C PHE A 11 -7.31 2.95 14.50
N ARG A 12 -6.05 2.69 14.19
CA ARG A 12 -5.15 3.73 13.70
C ARG A 12 -5.30 3.86 12.19
N ILE A 13 -5.66 5.04 11.75
CA ILE A 13 -5.78 5.35 10.33
C ILE A 13 -4.43 5.83 9.83
N LEU A 14 -3.99 5.27 8.72
CA LEU A 14 -2.71 5.55 8.11
C LEU A 14 -2.89 6.12 6.72
N GLU A 15 -1.88 6.83 6.28
CA GLU A 15 -1.75 7.22 4.88
C GLU A 15 -1.53 6.01 3.98
N SER A 16 -1.99 6.10 2.74
CA SER A 16 -1.73 5.09 1.71
C SER A 16 -0.28 5.16 1.27
N ALA A 17 0.59 4.41 1.95
CA ALA A 17 2.04 4.42 1.72
C ALA A 17 2.65 3.03 1.94
N CYS A 18 3.86 2.81 1.42
CA CYS A 18 4.59 1.56 1.56
C CYS A 18 5.23 1.33 2.94
N GLY A 19 5.36 2.36 3.77
CA GLY A 19 6.03 2.29 5.06
C GLY A 19 5.58 1.14 5.96
N PRO A 20 4.28 0.99 6.24
CA PRO A 20 3.76 -0.09 7.08
C PRO A 20 4.05 -1.49 6.54
N CYS A 21 4.15 -1.65 5.23
CA CYS A 21 4.46 -2.93 4.58
C CYS A 21 5.84 -3.46 4.95
N ILE A 22 6.81 -2.59 5.13
CA ILE A 22 8.18 -2.94 5.53
C ILE A 22 8.42 -2.76 7.04
N GLY A 23 7.41 -2.39 7.80
CA GLY A 23 7.47 -2.23 9.24
C GLY A 23 7.84 -0.82 9.73
N MET A 24 7.91 0.18 8.86
CA MET A 24 8.17 1.57 9.27
C MET A 24 7.02 2.09 10.14
N GLY A 25 7.29 2.24 11.45
CA GLY A 25 6.29 2.66 12.44
C GLY A 25 5.27 1.59 12.84
N PHE A 26 5.37 0.36 12.31
CA PHE A 26 4.42 -0.74 12.51
C PHE A 26 5.07 -2.12 12.51
N ALA A 27 6.32 -2.20 12.93
CA ALA A 27 6.97 -3.47 13.14
C ALA A 27 6.24 -4.24 14.26
N PRO A 28 6.00 -5.55 14.11
CA PRO A 28 5.48 -6.37 15.19
C PRO A 28 6.52 -6.49 16.32
N ASN A 29 6.06 -6.85 17.50
CA ASN A 29 6.95 -7.17 18.62
C ASN A 29 7.83 -8.40 18.26
N SER A 30 8.96 -8.51 18.94
CA SER A 30 9.80 -9.74 18.90
C SER A 30 8.95 -10.96 19.25
N GLU A 31 9.10 -12.04 18.48
CA GLU A 31 8.29 -13.26 18.56
C GLU A 31 6.78 -13.06 18.40
N GLY A 32 6.35 -11.82 18.06
CA GLY A 32 4.95 -11.47 17.89
C GLY A 32 4.32 -12.07 16.64
N ILE A 33 2.99 -12.15 16.64
CA ILE A 33 2.18 -12.58 15.49
C ILE A 33 1.49 -11.35 14.89
N THR A 34 1.56 -11.19 13.57
CA THR A 34 0.85 -10.12 12.87
C THR A 34 0.18 -10.65 11.60
N LEU A 35 -1.03 -10.17 11.37
CA LEU A 35 -1.78 -10.43 10.14
C LEU A 35 -1.68 -9.22 9.23
N ARG A 36 -1.41 -9.45 7.94
CA ARG A 36 -1.23 -8.40 6.95
C ARG A 36 -2.04 -8.71 5.70
N THR A 37 -2.61 -7.69 5.11
CA THR A 37 -3.33 -7.79 3.83
C THR A 37 -2.47 -7.32 2.64
N PHE A 38 -1.19 -7.08 2.88
CA PHE A 38 -0.22 -6.75 1.84
C PHE A 38 0.10 -7.98 0.98
N ASN A 39 0.52 -7.76 -0.25
CA ASN A 39 0.75 -8.82 -1.22
C ASN A 39 2.14 -9.47 -1.15
N ARG A 40 2.94 -9.22 -0.12
CA ARG A 40 4.31 -9.71 -0.02
C ARG A 40 4.67 -10.11 1.39
N ASN A 41 5.22 -11.30 1.54
CA ASN A 41 5.66 -11.82 2.83
C ASN A 41 6.93 -12.67 2.68
N PHE A 42 7.84 -12.51 3.63
CA PHE A 42 8.96 -13.39 3.93
C PHE A 42 9.43 -13.06 5.36
N LYS A 43 10.27 -13.93 5.94
CA LYS A 43 10.76 -13.74 7.30
C LYS A 43 11.47 -12.40 7.46
N GLY A 44 11.03 -11.59 8.42
CA GLY A 44 11.57 -10.26 8.68
C GLY A 44 11.03 -9.15 7.79
N ARG A 45 10.11 -9.45 6.85
CA ARG A 45 9.56 -8.44 5.92
C ARG A 45 8.95 -7.24 6.62
N SER A 46 8.26 -7.46 7.74
CA SER A 46 7.57 -6.40 8.49
C SER A 46 8.44 -5.70 9.55
N GLY A 47 9.76 -5.78 9.43
CA GLY A 47 10.71 -5.02 10.24
C GLY A 47 11.27 -5.76 11.45
N THR A 48 10.65 -6.86 11.90
CA THR A 48 11.09 -7.67 13.03
C THR A 48 11.51 -9.06 12.54
N ALA A 49 12.75 -9.46 12.81
CA ALA A 49 13.36 -10.64 12.21
C ALA A 49 12.76 -11.97 12.69
N ASP A 50 12.28 -12.04 13.90
CA ASP A 50 11.76 -13.22 14.60
C ASP A 50 10.23 -13.26 14.71
N ALA A 51 9.55 -12.21 14.25
CA ALA A 51 8.08 -12.17 14.25
C ALA A 51 7.50 -13.08 13.16
N SER A 52 6.32 -13.64 13.47
CA SER A 52 5.51 -14.43 12.54
C SER A 52 4.52 -13.53 11.79
N VAL A 53 4.69 -13.44 10.48
CA VAL A 53 3.84 -12.61 9.62
C VAL A 53 2.99 -13.50 8.73
N TYR A 54 1.68 -13.33 8.79
CA TYR A 54 0.72 -14.07 7.98
C TYR A 54 0.02 -13.13 7.00
N LEU A 55 -0.03 -13.52 5.73
CA LEU A 55 -0.85 -12.83 4.73
C LEU A 55 -2.25 -13.41 4.76
N VAL A 56 -3.22 -12.53 4.89
CA VAL A 56 -4.64 -12.88 4.99
C VAL A 56 -5.48 -11.95 4.13
N SER A 57 -6.71 -12.33 3.84
CA SER A 57 -7.68 -11.43 3.22
C SER A 57 -8.11 -10.32 4.19
N PRO A 58 -8.63 -9.19 3.70
CA PRO A 58 -9.21 -8.16 4.55
C PRO A 58 -10.32 -8.69 5.47
N GLU A 59 -11.14 -9.62 4.99
CA GLU A 59 -12.21 -10.26 5.76
C GLU A 59 -11.65 -11.09 6.92
N THR A 60 -10.62 -11.89 6.64
CA THR A 60 -9.94 -12.68 7.66
C THR A 60 -9.24 -11.78 8.69
N ALA A 61 -8.64 -10.67 8.25
CA ALA A 61 -8.03 -9.70 9.15
C ALA A 61 -9.07 -9.05 10.07
N ALA A 62 -10.23 -8.66 9.51
CA ALA A 62 -11.33 -8.07 10.28
C ALA A 62 -11.92 -9.07 11.28
N ALA A 63 -12.21 -10.31 10.86
CA ALA A 63 -12.70 -11.37 11.72
C ALA A 63 -11.73 -11.64 12.88
N SER A 64 -10.45 -11.70 12.58
CA SER A 64 -9.40 -11.96 13.57
C SER A 64 -9.23 -10.79 14.55
N ALA A 65 -9.44 -9.55 14.09
CA ALA A 65 -9.42 -8.38 14.96
C ALA A 65 -10.58 -8.39 15.98
N ILE A 66 -11.73 -8.94 15.60
CA ILE A 66 -12.91 -9.06 16.48
C ILE A 66 -12.69 -10.16 17.52
N THR A 67 -12.16 -11.31 17.10
CA THR A 67 -12.05 -12.50 17.97
C THR A 67 -10.75 -12.53 18.79
N GLY A 68 -9.72 -11.82 18.36
CA GLY A 68 -8.37 -11.89 18.93
C GLY A 68 -7.54 -13.10 18.49
N TYR A 69 -8.05 -13.93 17.58
CA TYR A 69 -7.39 -15.13 17.03
C TYR A 69 -7.49 -15.13 15.51
N ILE A 70 -6.63 -15.91 14.83
CA ILE A 70 -6.77 -16.14 13.39
C ILE A 70 -8.11 -16.85 13.16
N THR A 71 -9.05 -16.16 12.53
CA THR A 71 -10.44 -16.62 12.41
C THR A 71 -10.86 -16.61 10.95
N ASP A 72 -11.50 -17.70 10.52
CA ASP A 72 -12.17 -17.76 9.23
C ASP A 72 -13.39 -16.82 9.26
N ALA A 73 -13.41 -15.83 8.37
CA ALA A 73 -14.50 -14.86 8.30
C ALA A 73 -15.86 -15.51 8.03
N SER A 74 -15.90 -16.66 7.35
CA SER A 74 -17.14 -17.39 7.07
C SER A 74 -17.80 -17.99 8.32
N THR A 75 -17.06 -18.13 9.42
CA THR A 75 -17.57 -18.66 10.69
C THR A 75 -18.28 -17.62 11.55
N LEU A 76 -18.17 -16.34 11.22
CA LEU A 76 -18.85 -15.26 11.92
C LEU A 76 -20.27 -15.10 11.37
N THR A 77 -21.24 -15.77 11.98
CA THR A 77 -22.64 -15.81 11.53
C THR A 77 -23.42 -14.52 11.81
N ASP A 78 -22.96 -13.70 12.76
CA ASP A 78 -23.68 -12.50 13.22
C ASP A 78 -23.15 -11.19 12.62
N ILE A 79 -22.39 -11.26 11.51
CA ILE A 79 -21.85 -10.08 10.83
C ILE A 79 -22.97 -9.14 10.34
N GLU A 80 -24.15 -9.65 10.03
CA GLU A 80 -25.30 -8.82 9.61
C GLU A 80 -25.68 -7.75 10.63
N THR A 81 -25.38 -7.97 11.91
CA THR A 81 -25.65 -7.01 13.00
C THR A 81 -24.67 -5.82 13.00
N TYR A 82 -23.50 -5.97 12.38
CA TYR A 82 -22.43 -4.95 12.37
C TYR A 82 -22.28 -4.23 11.03
N VAL A 83 -22.93 -4.70 9.96
CA VAL A 83 -22.87 -4.02 8.67
C VAL A 83 -23.92 -2.91 8.68
N PRO A 84 -23.53 -1.62 8.60
CA PRO A 84 -24.50 -0.54 8.47
C PRO A 84 -25.39 -0.80 7.25
N GLN A 85 -26.72 -0.74 7.44
CA GLN A 85 -27.64 -0.86 6.32
C GLN A 85 -27.25 0.13 5.23
N GLY A 86 -26.94 -0.37 4.04
CA GLY A 86 -26.48 0.43 2.90
C GLY A 86 -25.07 0.13 2.40
N THR A 87 -24.31 -0.72 3.08
CA THR A 87 -23.02 -1.22 2.58
C THR A 87 -23.18 -2.60 1.96
N SER A 88 -23.53 -2.64 0.70
CA SER A 88 -23.73 -3.87 -0.10
C SER A 88 -22.42 -4.55 -0.50
N MET A 89 -21.30 -4.21 0.09
CA MET A 89 -20.01 -4.76 -0.32
C MET A 89 -19.80 -6.25 0.01
N LEU A 90 -20.55 -6.82 0.93
CA LEU A 90 -20.41 -8.24 1.32
C LEU A 90 -21.35 -9.18 0.54
N SER A 91 -22.29 -8.66 -0.22
CA SER A 91 -23.26 -9.51 -0.95
C SER A 91 -22.79 -9.93 -2.35
N GLY A 92 -21.57 -9.58 -2.77
CA GLY A 92 -21.06 -9.88 -4.12
C GLY A 92 -21.82 -9.22 -5.26
N LYS A 93 -22.86 -8.46 -4.96
CA LYS A 93 -23.56 -7.60 -5.92
C LYS A 93 -23.01 -6.18 -5.74
N ALA A 94 -21.99 -5.85 -6.52
CA ALA A 94 -21.65 -4.45 -6.72
C ALA A 94 -22.91 -3.75 -7.27
N GLU A 95 -23.62 -2.98 -6.44
CA GLU A 95 -24.59 -2.05 -6.98
C GLU A 95 -23.85 -1.16 -7.94
N LYS A 96 -24.31 -1.12 -9.19
CA LYS A 96 -23.80 -0.14 -10.15
C LYS A 96 -23.98 1.21 -9.48
N LEU A 97 -22.87 1.90 -9.23
CA LEU A 97 -22.89 3.29 -8.79
C LEU A 97 -23.74 4.04 -9.81
N ASP A 98 -24.94 4.41 -9.39
CA ASP A 98 -25.86 5.15 -10.22
C ASP A 98 -25.20 6.51 -10.51
N SER A 99 -25.09 6.86 -11.77
CA SER A 99 -24.50 8.12 -12.21
C SER A 99 -25.18 9.35 -11.58
N GLU A 100 -26.44 9.23 -11.14
CA GLU A 100 -27.15 10.27 -10.42
C GLU A 100 -26.69 10.40 -8.96
N ASN A 101 -26.27 9.32 -8.33
CA ASN A 101 -25.74 9.37 -6.97
C ASN A 101 -24.30 9.92 -6.92
N ILE A 102 -23.51 9.74 -7.97
CA ILE A 102 -22.16 10.34 -8.09
C ILE A 102 -22.24 11.87 -8.06
N LYS A 103 -23.29 12.47 -8.60
CA LYS A 103 -23.50 13.93 -8.60
C LYS A 103 -23.74 14.53 -7.20
N LYS A 104 -23.97 13.70 -6.19
CA LYS A 104 -24.19 14.14 -4.80
C LYS A 104 -22.91 14.17 -3.96
N PHE A 105 -21.80 13.66 -4.48
CA PHE A 105 -20.52 13.79 -3.79
C PHE A 105 -19.99 15.21 -3.99
N ALA A 106 -19.71 15.91 -2.88
CA ALA A 106 -18.94 17.14 -2.94
C ALA A 106 -17.52 16.78 -3.36
N THR A 107 -17.12 17.24 -4.54
CA THR A 107 -15.73 17.18 -4.99
C THR A 107 -15.00 18.39 -4.44
N ASP A 108 -13.90 18.15 -3.73
CA ASP A 108 -12.97 19.19 -3.31
C ASP A 108 -11.65 18.98 -4.07
N ASP A 109 -11.46 19.76 -5.10
CA ASP A 109 -10.27 19.74 -5.94
C ASP A 109 -9.22 20.75 -5.47
N GLY A 110 -9.40 21.37 -4.29
CA GLY A 110 -8.54 22.43 -3.77
C GLY A 110 -7.08 22.01 -3.55
N MET A 111 -6.81 20.69 -3.45
CA MET A 111 -5.46 20.14 -3.34
C MET A 111 -4.86 19.73 -4.69
N LEU A 112 -5.62 19.78 -5.78
CA LEU A 112 -5.10 19.46 -7.10
C LEU A 112 -4.37 20.68 -7.66
N ILE A 113 -3.08 20.50 -7.92
CA ILE A 113 -2.26 21.52 -8.57
C ILE A 113 -2.33 21.26 -10.07
N ALA A 114 -2.98 22.15 -10.81
CA ALA A 114 -3.04 22.05 -12.25
C ALA A 114 -1.63 22.17 -12.87
N PRO A 115 -1.34 21.43 -13.95
CA PRO A 115 -0.07 21.61 -14.66
C PRO A 115 0.02 23.03 -15.22
N LEU A 116 1.21 23.60 -15.20
CA LEU A 116 1.49 24.89 -15.82
C LEU A 116 1.33 24.79 -17.34
N SER A 117 1.07 25.94 -17.98
CA SER A 117 1.15 26.00 -19.44
C SER A 117 2.55 25.63 -19.95
N VAL A 118 2.66 25.23 -21.21
CA VAL A 118 3.95 24.89 -21.82
C VAL A 118 4.96 26.05 -21.71
N GLU A 119 4.48 27.28 -21.88
CA GLU A 119 5.30 28.49 -21.81
C GLU A 119 5.77 28.83 -20.40
N GLU A 120 4.93 28.57 -19.39
CA GLU A 120 5.28 28.79 -17.98
C GLU A 120 6.18 27.67 -17.46
N SER A 121 5.89 26.42 -17.81
CA SER A 121 6.70 25.27 -17.41
C SER A 121 8.15 25.34 -17.93
N ALA A 122 8.35 25.91 -19.11
CA ALA A 122 9.69 26.12 -19.67
C ALA A 122 10.54 27.14 -18.87
N LYS A 123 9.91 27.98 -18.04
CA LYS A 123 10.58 28.99 -17.22
C LYS A 123 10.83 28.51 -15.78
N VAL A 124 10.30 27.34 -15.42
CA VAL A 124 10.45 26.82 -14.05
C VAL A 124 11.87 26.31 -13.84
N GLU A 125 12.54 26.87 -12.85
CA GLU A 125 13.84 26.36 -12.40
C GLU A 125 13.64 25.10 -11.55
N ILE A 126 14.36 24.03 -11.87
CA ILE A 126 14.33 22.79 -11.10
C ILE A 126 15.25 22.95 -9.87
N ILE A 127 14.64 23.11 -8.72
CA ILE A 127 15.39 23.18 -7.44
C ILE A 127 15.62 21.76 -6.95
N ARG A 128 16.88 21.35 -6.88
CA ARG A 128 17.29 20.03 -6.38
C ARG A 128 17.85 20.15 -4.97
N GLY A 129 17.52 19.16 -4.15
CA GLY A 129 18.16 19.03 -2.84
C GLY A 129 19.67 18.72 -2.96
N PRO A 130 20.45 18.91 -1.88
CA PRO A 130 21.91 18.80 -1.93
C PRO A 130 22.43 17.41 -2.33
N ASN A 131 21.62 16.38 -2.16
CA ASN A 131 21.97 14.99 -2.48
C ASN A 131 21.40 14.52 -3.84
N ILE A 132 20.70 15.38 -4.57
CA ILE A 132 20.07 15.04 -5.85
C ILE A 132 20.90 15.63 -6.97
N LYS A 133 21.57 14.75 -7.70
CA LYS A 133 22.32 15.12 -8.91
C LYS A 133 21.40 15.40 -10.07
N GLU A 134 21.88 16.20 -11.00
CA GLU A 134 21.18 16.41 -12.26
C GLU A 134 21.02 15.09 -13.03
N CYS A 135 19.86 14.92 -13.66
CA CYS A 135 19.63 13.77 -14.51
C CYS A 135 20.60 13.81 -15.68
N PRO A 136 21.41 12.77 -15.92
CA PRO A 136 22.31 12.75 -17.06
C PRO A 136 21.53 12.85 -18.36
N ALA A 137 22.05 13.59 -19.32
CA ALA A 137 21.47 13.64 -20.65
C ALA A 137 21.52 12.23 -21.26
N CYS A 138 20.36 11.69 -21.58
CA CYS A 138 20.27 10.42 -22.28
C CYS A 138 20.56 10.62 -23.76
N PRO A 139 21.44 9.82 -24.38
CA PRO A 139 21.61 9.85 -25.82
C PRO A 139 20.34 9.37 -26.51
N GLU A 140 20.16 9.79 -27.76
CA GLU A 140 19.06 9.32 -28.58
C GLU A 140 19.08 7.78 -28.69
N MET A 141 17.93 7.15 -28.52
CA MET A 141 17.80 5.69 -28.61
C MET A 141 18.02 5.25 -30.04
N LYS A 142 18.96 4.34 -30.27
CA LYS A 142 19.23 3.76 -31.60
C LYS A 142 18.36 2.53 -31.83
N ASP A 143 17.95 2.30 -33.06
CA ASP A 143 17.17 1.10 -33.41
C ASP A 143 17.92 -0.21 -33.17
N ASN A 144 19.26 -0.18 -33.20
CA ASN A 144 20.11 -1.34 -32.91
C ASN A 144 21.15 -1.00 -31.84
N LEU A 145 21.15 -1.77 -30.77
CA LEU A 145 22.11 -1.65 -29.67
C LEU A 145 22.99 -2.91 -29.60
N LYS A 146 24.30 -2.73 -29.56
CA LYS A 146 25.27 -3.78 -29.23
C LYS A 146 25.85 -3.47 -27.87
N LEU A 147 25.46 -4.24 -26.86
CA LEU A 147 25.87 -4.03 -25.49
C LEU A 147 26.56 -5.28 -24.93
N PRO A 148 27.65 -5.14 -24.16
CA PRO A 148 28.22 -6.26 -23.42
C PRO A 148 27.27 -6.69 -22.29
N VAL A 149 27.18 -7.98 -22.04
CA VAL A 149 26.48 -8.51 -20.87
C VAL A 149 27.39 -8.33 -19.65
N LEU A 150 27.04 -7.45 -18.74
CA LEU A 150 27.82 -7.19 -17.52
C LEU A 150 27.49 -8.15 -16.39
N LEU A 151 26.25 -8.65 -16.32
CA LEU A 151 25.78 -9.56 -15.30
C LEU A 151 24.71 -10.48 -15.90
N LYS A 152 24.83 -11.76 -15.59
CA LYS A 152 23.78 -12.75 -15.83
C LYS A 152 23.25 -13.20 -14.47
N ALA A 153 22.04 -12.79 -14.13
CA ALA A 153 21.36 -13.21 -12.90
C ALA A 153 20.72 -14.60 -13.07
N ASN A 154 20.47 -15.28 -11.95
CA ASN A 154 19.65 -16.48 -11.90
C ASN A 154 18.16 -16.15 -12.03
N ASP A 155 17.32 -17.20 -12.05
CA ASP A 155 15.86 -17.01 -12.05
C ASP A 155 15.36 -16.42 -10.74
N ASN A 156 14.14 -15.86 -10.77
CA ASN A 156 13.43 -15.32 -9.61
C ASN A 156 14.12 -14.13 -8.91
N VAL A 157 14.94 -13.35 -9.61
CA VAL A 157 15.48 -12.09 -9.09
C VAL A 157 14.36 -11.10 -8.87
N SER A 158 14.30 -10.57 -7.67
CA SER A 158 13.30 -9.59 -7.27
C SER A 158 13.93 -8.26 -6.86
N THR A 159 13.10 -7.28 -6.58
CA THR A 159 13.56 -5.99 -6.04
C THR A 159 14.30 -6.12 -4.72
N ASP A 160 14.05 -7.17 -3.94
CA ASP A 160 14.73 -7.40 -2.65
C ASP A 160 16.21 -7.82 -2.83
N ASP A 161 16.59 -8.32 -4.01
CA ASP A 161 17.99 -8.63 -4.33
C ASP A 161 18.77 -7.34 -4.67
N ILE A 162 18.06 -6.31 -5.14
CA ILE A 162 18.64 -5.00 -5.49
C ILE A 162 18.57 -4.04 -4.30
N MET A 163 17.42 -3.99 -3.66
CA MET A 163 17.14 -3.12 -2.51
C MET A 163 16.47 -3.97 -1.41
N PRO A 164 17.23 -4.47 -0.45
CA PRO A 164 16.66 -5.22 0.66
C PRO A 164 15.63 -4.40 1.45
N ALA A 165 14.66 -5.06 2.04
CA ALA A 165 13.61 -4.42 2.83
C ALA A 165 13.38 -5.16 4.16
N GLY A 166 12.53 -4.60 5.02
CA GLY A 166 12.20 -5.17 6.33
C GLY A 166 13.37 -5.13 7.30
N ALA A 167 13.53 -6.18 8.11
CA ALA A 167 14.56 -6.27 9.16
C ALA A 167 16.01 -6.14 8.67
N LYS A 168 16.26 -6.26 7.36
CA LYS A 168 17.61 -6.09 6.80
C LYS A 168 18.04 -4.63 6.66
N VAL A 169 17.11 -3.68 6.70
CA VAL A 169 17.37 -2.25 6.46
C VAL A 169 16.83 -1.36 7.57
N LEU A 170 15.94 -1.86 8.41
CA LEU A 170 15.44 -1.16 9.58
C LEU A 170 16.39 -1.42 10.76
N PRO A 171 16.76 -0.37 11.50
CA PRO A 171 17.63 -0.49 12.66
C PRO A 171 16.98 -1.28 13.80
#